data_642c10494bfbb7993b24309465796573
#
_entry.id   642c10494bfbb7993b24309465796573
#
_cell.length_a   1.000
_cell.length_b   1.000
_cell.length_c   1.000
_cell.angle_alpha   90.00
_cell.angle_beta   90.00
_cell.angle_gamma   90.00
#
_symmetry.space_group_name_H-M   'P 1'
#
loop_
_entity.id
_entity.type
_entity.pdbx_description
1 polymer ?
#
loop_
_entity_poly.entity_id
_entity_poly.type
_entity_poly.pdbx_seq_one_letter_code
_entity_poly.pdbx_strand_id
1 'polypeptide(L)'
;MQQKVAQPMENKTGIPDEVKTRMESAFNTDFSGVRIHPESSAAPAVGALAYTQGTDIHFAPGQFSPNNSAGQRLLGHELAHVQQQSQGRVTPTTEVNGLPVNDSPALEEEADRLGSKAIK
;
A
#
# COMPACT_ATOMS: atom_id res chain seq x y z
N MET A 1 -6.02 27.91 22.28
CA MET A 1 -5.98 27.50 21.77
C MET A 1 -5.92 26.75 21.43
N GLN A 2 -6.19 26.44 21.25
CA GLN A 2 -6.15 25.77 20.78
C GLN A 2 -5.98 25.25 20.14
N GLN A 3 -6.00 25.01 20.06
CA GLN A 3 -5.81 24.50 19.38
C GLN A 3 -6.02 23.86 18.88
N LYS A 4 -6.24 24.02 18.67
CA LYS A 4 -6.50 23.42 18.05
C LYS A 4 -6.22 22.72 17.55
N VAL A 5 -6.11 23.08 18.41
CA VAL A 5 -5.65 22.26 17.71
C VAL A 5 -6.10 21.70 16.79
N ALA A 6 -5.47 21.64 16.19
CA ALA A 6 -5.96 21.00 15.06
C ALA A 6 -6.39 19.61 15.39
N GLN A 7 -7.55 19.30 15.05
CA GLN A 7 -7.98 17.91 15.07
C GLN A 7 -7.04 17.14 14.19
N PRO A 8 -6.46 16.05 14.69
CA PRO A 8 -5.77 15.15 13.79
C PRO A 8 -6.75 14.70 12.74
N MET A 9 -6.33 14.66 11.50
CA MET A 9 -7.16 14.13 10.46
C MET A 9 -7.54 12.70 10.82
N GLU A 10 -8.80 12.38 10.73
CA GLU A 10 -9.25 11.04 10.98
C GLU A 10 -8.55 10.08 10.03
N ASN A 11 -7.99 8.99 10.55
CA ASN A 11 -7.32 7.99 9.73
C ASN A 11 -8.38 7.06 9.15
N LYS A 12 -8.69 7.24 7.89
CA LYS A 12 -9.67 6.43 7.18
C LYS A 12 -9.03 5.37 6.29
N THR A 13 -7.72 5.19 6.41
CA THR A 13 -7.01 4.28 5.52
C THR A 13 -7.29 2.82 5.80
N GLY A 14 -7.50 2.46 7.06
CA GLY A 14 -7.52 1.08 7.50
C GLY A 14 -6.18 0.62 8.04
N ILE A 15 -5.14 1.45 7.95
CA ILE A 15 -3.83 1.16 8.49
C ILE A 15 -3.77 1.70 9.93
N PRO A 16 -3.30 0.90 10.90
CA PRO A 16 -3.14 1.42 12.28
C PRO A 16 -2.28 2.68 12.28
N ASP A 17 -2.63 3.63 13.16
CA ASP A 17 -1.99 4.94 13.18
C ASP A 17 -0.46 4.87 13.27
N GLU A 18 0.06 4.01 14.14
CA GLU A 18 1.51 3.87 14.31
C GLU A 18 2.20 3.38 13.03
N VAL A 19 1.58 2.38 12.39
CA VAL A 19 2.13 1.81 11.16
C VAL A 19 2.06 2.84 10.05
N LYS A 20 0.93 3.54 9.94
CA LYS A 20 0.75 4.60 8.94
C LYS A 20 1.84 5.67 9.09
N THR A 21 2.06 6.15 10.32
CA THR A 21 3.06 7.18 10.58
C THR A 21 4.46 6.69 10.20
N ARG A 22 4.79 5.46 10.56
CA ARG A 22 6.09 4.89 10.22
C ARG A 22 6.29 4.79 8.72
N MET A 23 5.27 4.33 8.00
CA MET A 23 5.35 4.20 6.55
C MET A 23 5.47 5.56 5.88
N GLU A 24 4.69 6.53 6.34
CA GLU A 24 4.75 7.88 5.78
C GLU A 24 6.13 8.49 5.97
N SER A 25 6.73 8.25 7.12
CA SER A 25 8.08 8.73 7.41
C SER A 25 9.11 8.05 6.52
N ALA A 26 9.00 6.73 6.39
CA ALA A 26 9.95 5.95 5.60
C ALA A 26 9.90 6.31 4.11
N PHE A 27 8.71 6.56 3.59
CA PHE A 27 8.54 6.90 2.17
C PHE A 27 8.54 8.40 1.92
N ASN A 28 8.53 9.20 2.98
CA ASN A 28 8.40 10.66 2.87
C ASN A 28 7.19 11.02 2.02
N THR A 29 6.07 10.38 2.30
CA THR A 29 4.84 10.48 1.50
C THR A 29 3.63 10.45 2.42
N ASP A 30 2.62 11.24 2.09
CA ASP A 30 1.35 11.24 2.81
C ASP A 30 0.47 10.14 2.22
N PHE A 31 0.10 9.16 3.04
CA PHE A 31 -0.75 8.05 2.61
C PHE A 31 -2.20 8.19 3.09
N SER A 32 -2.62 9.39 3.47
CA SER A 32 -3.97 9.59 4.00
C SER A 32 -5.08 9.24 3.01
N GLY A 33 -4.78 9.28 1.72
CA GLY A 33 -5.75 8.91 0.69
C GLY A 33 -5.86 7.42 0.43
N VAL A 34 -4.97 6.63 1.01
CA VAL A 34 -4.97 5.17 0.81
C VAL A 34 -6.19 4.54 1.47
N ARG A 35 -6.72 3.51 0.84
CA ARG A 35 -7.84 2.72 1.39
C ARG A 35 -7.49 1.25 1.30
N ILE A 36 -7.51 0.58 2.46
CA ILE A 36 -7.22 -0.85 2.54
C ILE A 36 -8.50 -1.64 2.41
N HIS A 37 -8.45 -2.67 1.58
CA HIS A 37 -9.55 -3.63 1.40
C HIS A 37 -9.02 -4.99 1.90
N PRO A 38 -9.21 -5.30 3.21
CA PRO A 38 -8.47 -6.41 3.84
C PRO A 38 -8.98 -7.80 3.49
N GLU A 39 -10.17 -7.92 2.95
CA GLU A 39 -10.76 -9.22 2.62
C GLU A 39 -11.25 -9.18 1.17
N SER A 40 -10.38 -8.76 0.27
CA SER A 40 -10.78 -8.54 -1.11
C SER A 40 -10.73 -9.82 -1.93
N SER A 41 -11.83 -10.12 -2.60
CA SER A 41 -11.85 -11.24 -3.54
C SER A 41 -11.16 -10.87 -4.84
N ALA A 42 -10.90 -9.58 -5.07
CA ALA A 42 -10.23 -9.12 -6.27
C ALA A 42 -8.76 -9.55 -6.33
N ALA A 43 -8.09 -9.63 -5.16
CA ALA A 43 -6.69 -10.04 -5.14
C ALA A 43 -6.50 -11.49 -5.60
N PRO A 44 -7.23 -12.48 -5.04
CA PRO A 44 -7.12 -13.84 -5.57
C PRO A 44 -7.54 -13.95 -7.02
N ALA A 45 -8.49 -13.13 -7.46
CA ALA A 45 -8.95 -13.16 -8.84
C ALA A 45 -7.83 -12.83 -9.83
N VAL A 46 -6.84 -12.04 -9.41
CA VAL A 46 -5.66 -11.77 -10.25
C VAL A 46 -4.44 -12.57 -9.81
N GLY A 47 -4.64 -13.56 -8.95
CA GLY A 47 -3.56 -14.45 -8.51
C GLY A 47 -2.58 -13.81 -7.55
N ALA A 48 -3.01 -12.81 -6.78
CA ALA A 48 -2.12 -12.06 -5.91
C ALA A 48 -2.50 -12.20 -4.44
N LEU A 49 -1.51 -12.06 -3.55
CA LEU A 49 -1.76 -11.92 -2.12
C LEU A 49 -2.27 -10.51 -1.82
N ALA A 50 -1.82 -9.54 -2.60
CA ALA A 50 -2.25 -8.17 -2.50
C ALA A 50 -1.91 -7.46 -3.81
N TYR A 51 -2.63 -6.39 -4.11
CA TYR A 51 -2.25 -5.55 -5.24
C TYR A 51 -2.75 -4.13 -5.00
N THR A 52 -2.15 -3.18 -5.72
CA THR A 52 -2.44 -1.77 -5.59
C THR A 52 -3.01 -1.23 -6.90
N GLN A 53 -4.09 -0.47 -6.79
CA GLN A 53 -4.66 0.20 -7.94
C GLN A 53 -4.97 1.64 -7.50
N GLY A 54 -4.16 2.59 -7.96
CA GLY A 54 -4.27 3.98 -7.51
C GLY A 54 -3.95 4.11 -6.03
N THR A 55 -4.95 4.44 -5.23
CA THR A 55 -4.80 4.54 -3.78
C THR A 55 -5.53 3.41 -3.05
N ASP A 56 -6.09 2.46 -3.80
CA ASP A 56 -6.75 1.30 -3.20
C ASP A 56 -5.79 0.14 -3.15
N ILE A 57 -5.64 -0.46 -1.97
CA ILE A 57 -4.82 -1.66 -1.79
C ILE A 57 -5.74 -2.80 -1.40
N HIS A 58 -5.72 -3.84 -2.22
CA HIS A 58 -6.56 -5.03 -2.01
C HIS A 58 -5.70 -6.16 -1.48
N PHE A 59 -6.06 -6.68 -0.31
CA PHE A 59 -5.40 -7.83 0.28
C PHE A 59 -6.33 -9.02 0.19
N ALA A 60 -5.80 -10.17 -0.21
CA ALA A 60 -6.55 -11.42 -0.18
C ALA A 60 -6.93 -11.72 1.27
N PRO A 61 -8.02 -12.47 1.49
CA PRO A 61 -8.45 -12.81 2.85
C PRO A 61 -7.29 -13.39 3.66
N GLY A 62 -7.10 -12.87 4.87
CA GLY A 62 -6.06 -13.33 5.78
C GLY A 62 -4.68 -12.76 5.54
N GLN A 63 -4.50 -11.91 4.53
CA GLN A 63 -3.16 -11.40 4.19
C GLN A 63 -2.84 -10.04 4.78
N PHE A 64 -3.83 -9.30 5.26
CA PHE A 64 -3.58 -8.00 5.87
C PHE A 64 -3.21 -8.21 7.34
N SER A 65 -1.93 -8.08 7.65
CA SER A 65 -1.38 -8.33 8.99
C SER A 65 -0.44 -7.21 9.38
N PRO A 66 -0.95 -6.03 9.74
CA PRO A 66 -0.08 -4.88 10.03
C PRO A 66 0.67 -5.01 11.35
N ASN A 67 0.38 -6.04 12.16
CA ASN A 67 0.96 -6.19 13.49
C ASN A 67 2.21 -7.06 13.53
N ASN A 68 2.67 -7.56 12.40
CA ASN A 68 3.90 -8.36 12.35
C ASN A 68 4.77 -7.95 11.18
N SER A 69 6.04 -8.38 11.22
CA SER A 69 7.03 -7.96 10.22
C SER A 69 6.67 -8.37 8.81
N ALA A 70 6.20 -9.60 8.63
CA ALA A 70 5.86 -10.10 7.30
C ALA A 70 4.70 -9.30 6.72
N GLY A 71 3.68 -9.03 7.53
CA GLY A 71 2.52 -8.25 7.08
C GLY A 71 2.88 -6.80 6.80
N GLN A 72 3.77 -6.23 7.61
CA GLN A 72 4.24 -4.86 7.38
C GLN A 72 5.08 -4.78 6.10
N ARG A 73 5.87 -5.82 5.81
CA ARG A 73 6.64 -5.86 4.57
C ARG A 73 5.73 -5.90 3.35
N LEU A 74 4.68 -6.72 3.40
CA LEU A 74 3.71 -6.77 2.32
C LEU A 74 3.00 -5.42 2.17
N LEU A 75 2.56 -4.83 3.27
CA LEU A 75 1.93 -3.50 3.23
C LEU A 75 2.89 -2.46 2.65
N GLY A 76 4.15 -2.47 3.09
CA GLY A 76 5.15 -1.53 2.59
C GLY A 76 5.39 -1.70 1.10
N HIS A 77 5.41 -2.96 0.62
CA HIS A 77 5.53 -3.24 -0.80
C HIS A 77 4.38 -2.60 -1.58
N GLU A 78 3.15 -2.74 -1.08
CA GLU A 78 1.99 -2.15 -1.77
C GLU A 78 1.99 -0.63 -1.67
N LEU A 79 2.41 -0.06 -0.53
CA LEU A 79 2.52 1.40 -0.41
C LEU A 79 3.58 1.96 -1.35
N ALA A 80 4.66 1.21 -1.61
CA ALA A 80 5.63 1.60 -2.63
C ALA A 80 4.96 1.71 -3.99
N HIS A 81 4.06 0.80 -4.30
CA HIS A 81 3.30 0.88 -5.56
C HIS A 81 2.38 2.10 -5.59
N VAL A 82 1.76 2.46 -4.45
CA VAL A 82 0.98 3.70 -4.38
C VAL A 82 1.85 4.88 -4.76
N GLN A 83 3.06 4.95 -4.20
CA GLN A 83 3.99 6.04 -4.50
C GLN A 83 4.40 6.04 -5.97
N GLN A 84 4.72 4.86 -6.52
CA GLN A 84 5.10 4.74 -7.92
C GLN A 84 3.99 5.21 -8.84
N GLN A 85 2.75 4.81 -8.55
CA GLN A 85 1.60 5.21 -9.36
C GLN A 85 1.32 6.70 -9.26
N SER A 86 1.46 7.27 -8.06
CA SER A 86 1.24 8.70 -7.87
C SER A 86 2.28 9.54 -8.60
N GLN A 87 3.46 8.97 -8.85
CA GLN A 87 4.53 9.63 -9.59
C GLN A 87 4.40 9.43 -11.10
N GLY A 88 3.37 8.70 -11.54
CA GLY A 88 3.16 8.43 -12.95
C GLY A 88 4.16 7.43 -13.52
N ARG A 89 4.83 6.65 -12.69
CA ARG A 89 5.86 5.70 -13.13
C ARG A 89 5.32 4.36 -13.57
N VAL A 90 4.04 4.09 -13.29
CA VAL A 90 3.44 2.79 -13.56
C VAL A 90 2.54 2.89 -14.77
N THR A 91 2.86 2.09 -15.79
CA THR A 91 2.02 1.95 -16.98
C THR A 91 1.62 0.49 -17.04
N PRO A 92 0.34 0.15 -17.23
CA PRO A 92 -0.04 -1.25 -17.34
C PRO A 92 0.72 -1.93 -18.47
N THR A 93 1.33 -3.09 -18.18
CA THR A 93 2.06 -3.87 -19.17
C THR A 93 1.29 -5.10 -19.60
N THR A 94 0.27 -5.48 -18.85
CA THR A 94 -0.55 -6.65 -19.16
C THR A 94 -1.91 -6.51 -18.49
N GLU A 95 -2.75 -7.51 -18.65
CA GLU A 95 -4.08 -7.51 -18.10
C GLU A 95 -4.36 -8.90 -17.54
N VAL A 96 -4.91 -8.96 -16.33
CA VAL A 96 -5.29 -10.22 -15.71
C VAL A 96 -6.75 -10.11 -15.29
N ASN A 97 -7.58 -10.97 -15.84
CA ASN A 97 -9.03 -10.98 -15.57
C ASN A 97 -9.66 -9.59 -15.76
N GLY A 98 -9.21 -8.87 -16.79
CA GLY A 98 -9.75 -7.55 -17.12
C GLY A 98 -9.15 -6.40 -16.32
N LEU A 99 -8.25 -6.66 -15.39
CA LEU A 99 -7.60 -5.61 -14.61
C LEU A 99 -6.25 -5.26 -15.22
N PRO A 100 -5.97 -3.96 -15.43
CA PRO A 100 -4.63 -3.56 -15.86
C PRO A 100 -3.60 -3.85 -14.78
N VAL A 101 -2.49 -4.45 -15.18
CA VAL A 101 -1.42 -4.86 -14.26
C VAL A 101 -0.08 -4.43 -14.83
N ASN A 102 0.78 -3.89 -13.96
CA ASN A 102 2.17 -3.66 -14.32
C ASN A 102 3.02 -4.70 -13.63
N ASP A 103 3.73 -5.51 -14.42
CA ASP A 103 4.58 -6.58 -13.91
C ASP A 103 6.06 -6.28 -14.14
N SER A 104 6.44 -5.00 -14.25
CA SER A 104 7.84 -4.61 -14.43
C SER A 104 8.71 -5.11 -13.28
N PRO A 105 9.73 -5.95 -13.56
CA PRO A 105 10.61 -6.42 -12.49
C PRO A 105 11.32 -5.29 -11.74
N ALA A 106 11.65 -4.21 -12.41
CA ALA A 106 12.34 -3.08 -11.78
C ALA A 106 11.46 -2.42 -10.73
N LEU A 107 10.16 -2.23 -11.03
CA LEU A 107 9.23 -1.62 -10.09
C LEU A 107 8.94 -2.56 -8.92
N GLU A 108 8.83 -3.87 -9.19
CA GLU A 108 8.61 -4.85 -8.15
C GLU A 108 9.81 -4.92 -7.21
N GLU A 109 11.02 -4.89 -7.76
CA GLU A 109 12.23 -4.92 -6.95
C GLU A 109 12.34 -3.68 -6.08
N GLU A 110 12.02 -2.52 -6.64
CA GLU A 110 12.01 -1.28 -5.86
C GLU A 110 10.99 -1.38 -4.72
N ALA A 111 9.81 -1.91 -5.00
CA ALA A 111 8.76 -2.03 -4.00
C ALA A 111 9.20 -2.97 -2.86
N ASP A 112 9.84 -4.08 -3.19
CA ASP A 112 10.36 -5.00 -2.18
C ASP A 112 11.41 -4.33 -1.31
N ARG A 113 12.32 -3.59 -1.93
CA ARG A 113 13.40 -2.92 -1.21
C ARG A 113 12.85 -1.84 -0.28
N LEU A 114 11.92 -1.03 -0.78
CA LEU A 114 11.34 0.05 0.02
C LEU A 114 10.48 -0.50 1.15
N GLY A 115 9.69 -1.53 0.86
CA GLY A 115 8.85 -2.16 1.86
C GLY A 115 9.67 -2.77 2.99
N SER A 116 10.77 -3.43 2.66
CA SER A 116 11.67 -4.02 3.67
C SER A 116 12.34 -2.95 4.50
N LYS A 117 12.73 -1.84 3.87
CA LYS A 117 13.39 -0.73 4.57
C LYS A 117 12.43 -0.06 5.56
N ALA A 118 11.16 0.00 5.25
CA ALA A 118 10.17 0.72 6.05
C ALA A 118 9.88 0.06 7.39
N ILE A 119 10.23 -1.20 7.57
CA ILE A 119 9.91 -1.92 8.79
C ILE A 119 11.08 -1.99 9.78
N LYS A 120 12.16 -1.33 9.52
CA LYS A 120 13.31 -1.33 10.42
C LYS A 120 13.11 -0.46 11.64
#